data_3ec3e79ec89f825c9907cec6ff6f17b6
#
_entry.id   3ec3e79ec89f825c9907cec6ff6f17b6
#
_cell.length_a   1.000
_cell.length_b   1.000
_cell.length_c   1.000
_cell.angle_alpha   90.00
_cell.angle_beta   90.00
_cell.angle_gamma   90.00
#
_symmetry.space_group_name_H-M   'P 1'
#
loop_
_entity.id
_entity.type
_entity.pdbx_description
1 polymer ?
#
loop_
_entity_poly.entity_id
_entity_poly.type
_entity_poly.pdbx_seq_one_letter_code
_entity_poly.pdbx_strand_id
1 'polypeptide(L)'
;LKVYGSSMKRDISAIDEADRFEKLFQEKGIDAFKFRIGAECGRGLDEWDGRTEDIVKTINKSLDSSVLKLVDANSCFSSSQAIEIGKLLEDNNVTHFEEPCPYWEPEETKKVTEALTIDVTGGEQDCDMRIWNDMVKNKIVNIFQPDVMYLGGLTRTLQVAKIIEEGGFICTPHAA
;
A
#
# COMPACT_ATOMS: atom_id res chain seq x y z
N LEU A 1 16.04 -12.35 -3.85
CA LEU A 1 15.17 -11.22 -3.50
C LEU A 1 13.74 -11.74 -3.40
N LYS A 2 13.04 -11.39 -2.34
CA LYS A 2 11.59 -11.60 -2.28
C LYS A 2 10.91 -10.53 -3.12
N VAL A 3 9.89 -10.92 -3.86
CA VAL A 3 9.07 -10.04 -4.71
C VAL A 3 7.61 -10.33 -4.46
N TYR A 4 6.75 -9.35 -4.70
CA TYR A 4 5.30 -9.56 -4.71
C TYR A 4 4.73 -9.28 -6.10
N GLY A 5 3.62 -9.95 -6.43
CA GLY A 5 2.85 -9.66 -7.62
C GLY A 5 1.96 -8.43 -7.38
N SER A 6 2.16 -7.38 -8.18
CA SER A 6 1.32 -6.17 -8.08
C SER A 6 0.26 -6.16 -9.17
N SER A 7 -1.01 -6.04 -8.76
CA SER A 7 -2.11 -5.81 -9.68
C SER A 7 -2.40 -4.33 -9.82
N MET A 8 -2.48 -3.86 -11.07
CA MET A 8 -2.86 -2.48 -11.39
C MET A 8 -4.36 -2.34 -11.72
N LYS A 9 -5.11 -3.45 -11.68
CA LYS A 9 -6.51 -3.48 -12.13
C LYS A 9 -7.47 -2.99 -11.04
N ARG A 10 -8.35 -2.07 -11.42
CA ARG A 10 -9.51 -1.65 -10.63
C ARG A 10 -10.83 -2.15 -11.21
N ASP A 11 -10.86 -2.35 -12.53
CA ASP A 11 -12.02 -2.78 -13.32
C ASP A 11 -12.24 -4.31 -13.35
N ILE A 12 -11.49 -5.04 -12.53
CA ILE A 12 -11.60 -6.50 -12.41
C ILE A 12 -12.54 -6.88 -11.26
N SER A 13 -13.32 -7.95 -11.45
CA SER A 13 -14.13 -8.51 -10.37
C SER A 13 -13.28 -9.13 -9.28
N ALA A 14 -13.80 -9.19 -8.05
CA ALA A 14 -13.10 -9.79 -6.92
C ALA A 14 -12.73 -11.27 -7.17
N ILE A 15 -13.63 -12.02 -7.83
CA ILE A 15 -13.43 -13.44 -8.15
C ILE A 15 -12.33 -13.60 -9.20
N ASP A 16 -12.38 -12.85 -10.29
CA ASP A 16 -11.37 -12.94 -11.35
C ASP A 16 -9.98 -12.55 -10.85
N GLU A 17 -9.89 -11.59 -9.91
CA GLU A 17 -8.61 -11.20 -9.31
C GLU A 17 -8.09 -12.29 -8.38
N ALA A 18 -8.94 -12.89 -7.57
CA ALA A 18 -8.58 -13.99 -6.69
C ALA A 18 -8.10 -15.21 -7.49
N ASP A 19 -8.82 -15.61 -8.53
CA ASP A 19 -8.45 -16.72 -9.42
C ASP A 19 -7.10 -16.48 -10.10
N ARG A 20 -6.84 -15.23 -10.50
CA ARG A 20 -5.57 -14.83 -11.09
C ARG A 20 -4.40 -14.95 -10.11
N PHE A 21 -4.60 -14.55 -8.86
CA PHE A 21 -3.57 -14.67 -7.83
C PHE A 21 -3.34 -16.12 -7.43
N GLU A 22 -4.40 -16.91 -7.26
CA GLU A 22 -4.27 -18.33 -6.96
C GLU A 22 -3.49 -19.06 -8.06
N LYS A 23 -3.79 -18.79 -9.33
CA LYS A 23 -3.05 -19.34 -10.45
C LYS A 23 -1.56 -18.98 -10.42
N LEU A 24 -1.22 -17.71 -10.11
CA LEU A 24 0.17 -17.28 -10.00
C LEU A 24 0.89 -17.92 -8.80
N PHE A 25 0.20 -18.11 -7.69
CA PHE A 25 0.72 -18.84 -6.54
C PHE A 25 1.03 -20.28 -6.90
N GLN A 26 0.09 -21.01 -7.52
CA GLN A 26 0.24 -22.41 -7.89
C GLN A 26 1.28 -22.65 -8.99
N GLU A 27 1.28 -21.80 -10.04
CA GLU A 27 2.12 -22.01 -11.23
C GLU A 27 3.53 -21.39 -11.10
N LYS A 28 3.67 -20.30 -10.34
CA LYS A 28 4.90 -19.50 -10.26
C LYS A 28 5.52 -19.45 -8.87
N GLY A 29 4.81 -19.91 -7.85
CA GLY A 29 5.27 -19.85 -6.47
C GLY A 29 5.38 -18.41 -5.92
N ILE A 30 4.58 -17.48 -6.45
CA ILE A 30 4.49 -16.11 -5.91
C ILE A 30 3.62 -16.17 -4.66
N ASP A 31 4.16 -15.81 -3.52
CA ASP A 31 3.55 -15.94 -2.19
C ASP A 31 3.15 -14.60 -1.56
N ALA A 32 3.17 -13.53 -2.35
CA ALA A 32 2.76 -12.20 -1.92
C ALA A 32 2.09 -11.43 -3.07
N PHE A 33 0.95 -10.79 -2.80
CA PHE A 33 0.20 -10.04 -3.81
C PHE A 33 -0.29 -8.70 -3.27
N LYS A 34 -0.17 -7.66 -4.11
CA LYS A 34 -0.75 -6.34 -3.88
C LYS A 34 -1.90 -6.11 -4.87
N PHE A 35 -3.06 -5.69 -4.36
CA PHE A 35 -4.24 -5.37 -5.16
C PHE A 35 -4.77 -3.99 -4.82
N ARG A 36 -5.55 -3.44 -5.75
CA ARG A 36 -6.07 -2.07 -5.68
C ARG A 36 -7.44 -2.02 -5.03
N ILE A 37 -7.64 -1.01 -4.16
CA ILE A 37 -8.94 -0.61 -3.61
C ILE A 37 -9.17 0.88 -3.84
N GLY A 38 -10.42 1.32 -3.64
CA GLY A 38 -10.80 2.69 -3.98
C GLY A 38 -10.71 2.97 -5.47
N ALA A 39 -11.06 4.16 -5.87
CA ALA A 39 -11.04 4.61 -7.28
C ALA A 39 -10.01 5.74 -7.50
N GLU A 40 -10.50 6.97 -7.59
CA GLU A 40 -9.64 8.12 -7.85
C GLU A 40 -8.99 8.68 -6.58
N CYS A 41 -7.76 9.14 -6.72
CA CYS A 41 -7.00 9.82 -5.68
C CYS A 41 -7.78 11.00 -5.07
N GLY A 42 -7.87 11.05 -3.74
CA GLY A 42 -8.48 12.14 -2.99
C GLY A 42 -10.00 12.26 -3.08
N ARG A 43 -10.70 11.31 -3.69
CA ARG A 43 -12.16 11.37 -3.86
C ARG A 43 -12.96 10.57 -2.85
N GLY A 44 -12.34 9.61 -2.17
CA GLY A 44 -12.99 8.75 -1.17
C GLY A 44 -14.09 7.87 -1.75
N LEU A 45 -14.05 7.60 -3.05
CA LEU A 45 -15.02 6.77 -3.77
C LEU A 45 -14.46 5.39 -4.04
N ASP A 46 -15.33 4.41 -4.11
CA ASP A 46 -14.99 3.10 -4.64
C ASP A 46 -15.18 3.07 -6.16
N GLU A 47 -14.60 2.12 -6.87
CA GLU A 47 -14.77 1.96 -8.33
C GLU A 47 -16.23 1.67 -8.68
N TRP A 48 -16.89 0.89 -7.85
CA TRP A 48 -18.34 0.73 -7.73
C TRP A 48 -18.70 0.39 -6.29
N ASP A 49 -19.95 0.63 -5.91
CA ASP A 49 -20.40 0.47 -4.53
C ASP A 49 -20.08 -0.93 -3.98
N GLY A 50 -19.31 -0.97 -2.89
CA GLY A 50 -18.96 -2.18 -2.16
C GLY A 50 -17.81 -3.00 -2.75
N ARG A 51 -17.16 -2.55 -3.82
CA ARG A 51 -16.03 -3.28 -4.42
C ARG A 51 -14.88 -3.51 -3.44
N THR A 52 -14.51 -2.49 -2.70
CA THR A 52 -13.39 -2.58 -1.73
C THR A 52 -13.65 -3.70 -0.71
N GLU A 53 -14.86 -3.77 -0.16
CA GLU A 53 -15.21 -4.81 0.80
C GLU A 53 -15.24 -6.20 0.14
N ASP A 54 -15.83 -6.31 -1.05
CA ASP A 54 -15.96 -7.56 -1.79
C ASP A 54 -14.58 -8.13 -2.17
N ILE A 55 -13.69 -7.34 -2.74
CA ILE A 55 -12.36 -7.82 -3.16
C ILE A 55 -11.51 -8.25 -1.96
N VAL A 56 -11.53 -7.50 -0.85
CA VAL A 56 -10.80 -7.85 0.37
C VAL A 56 -11.27 -9.19 0.93
N LYS A 57 -12.57 -9.37 1.08
CA LYS A 57 -13.16 -10.62 1.62
C LYS A 57 -12.95 -11.81 0.68
N THR A 58 -13.12 -11.60 -0.62
CA THR A 58 -12.97 -12.65 -1.62
C THR A 58 -11.53 -13.14 -1.70
N ILE A 59 -10.56 -12.24 -1.79
CA ILE A 59 -9.13 -12.59 -1.82
C ILE A 59 -8.72 -13.30 -0.52
N ASN A 60 -9.16 -12.81 0.65
CA ASN A 60 -8.85 -13.49 1.91
C ASN A 60 -9.41 -14.90 2.00
N LYS A 61 -10.60 -15.13 1.45
CA LYS A 61 -11.26 -16.45 1.43
C LYS A 61 -10.62 -17.40 0.43
N SER A 62 -10.15 -16.91 -0.70
CA SER A 62 -9.67 -17.73 -1.82
C SER A 62 -8.20 -18.11 -1.69
N LEU A 63 -7.35 -17.22 -1.17
CA LEU A 63 -5.93 -17.48 -1.08
C LEU A 63 -5.55 -18.24 0.19
N ASP A 64 -4.52 -19.08 0.07
CA ASP A 64 -3.91 -19.76 1.21
C ASP A 64 -3.45 -18.76 2.27
N SER A 65 -3.54 -19.15 3.55
CA SER A 65 -3.19 -18.30 4.69
C SER A 65 -1.71 -17.92 4.73
N SER A 66 -0.84 -18.67 4.07
CA SER A 66 0.59 -18.35 3.94
C SER A 66 0.89 -17.23 2.93
N VAL A 67 -0.07 -16.89 2.07
CA VAL A 67 0.08 -15.84 1.07
C VAL A 67 -0.06 -14.46 1.72
N LEU A 68 0.96 -13.61 1.55
CA LEU A 68 0.91 -12.22 2.02
C LEU A 68 -0.02 -11.38 1.14
N LYS A 69 -0.90 -10.65 1.78
CA LYS A 69 -1.87 -9.76 1.13
C LYS A 69 -1.54 -8.32 1.46
N LEU A 70 -1.31 -7.54 0.40
CA LEU A 70 -1.03 -6.11 0.45
C LEU A 70 -2.12 -5.37 -0.31
N VAL A 71 -2.47 -4.17 0.13
CA VAL A 71 -3.51 -3.35 -0.48
C VAL A 71 -2.95 -1.97 -0.79
N ASP A 72 -3.32 -1.43 -1.95
CA ASP A 72 -2.96 -0.09 -2.37
C ASP A 72 -4.22 0.72 -2.71
N ALA A 73 -4.40 1.84 -2.02
CA ALA A 73 -5.51 2.77 -2.23
C ALA A 73 -5.14 3.96 -3.12
N ASN A 74 -3.88 4.12 -3.51
CA ASN A 74 -3.39 5.26 -4.30
C ASN A 74 -3.97 6.60 -3.85
N SER A 75 -3.76 6.92 -2.60
CA SER A 75 -4.16 8.23 -2.04
C SER A 75 -5.66 8.53 -2.11
N CYS A 76 -6.53 7.52 -2.04
CA CYS A 76 -7.97 7.68 -2.34
C CYS A 76 -8.76 8.28 -1.19
N PHE A 77 -8.55 7.85 0.06
CA PHE A 77 -9.50 8.03 1.16
C PHE A 77 -9.17 9.20 2.10
N SER A 78 -10.18 9.73 2.79
CA SER A 78 -9.95 10.52 4.01
C SER A 78 -9.42 9.63 5.14
N SER A 79 -8.78 10.20 6.17
CA SER A 79 -8.28 9.41 7.31
C SER A 79 -9.37 8.62 8.02
N SER A 80 -10.58 9.17 8.16
CA SER A 80 -11.70 8.46 8.77
C SER A 80 -12.13 7.24 7.97
N GLN A 81 -12.27 7.37 6.65
CA GLN A 81 -12.59 6.24 5.76
C GLN A 81 -11.45 5.21 5.75
N ALA A 82 -10.21 5.67 5.67
CA ALA A 82 -9.04 4.79 5.67
C ALA A 82 -8.91 3.98 6.97
N ILE A 83 -9.25 4.56 8.13
CA ILE A 83 -9.26 3.84 9.41
C ILE A 83 -10.35 2.75 9.42
N GLU A 84 -11.55 3.04 8.91
CA GLU A 84 -12.63 2.05 8.81
C GLU A 84 -12.25 0.90 7.86
N ILE A 85 -11.70 1.25 6.69
CA ILE A 85 -11.19 0.27 5.72
C ILE A 85 -10.02 -0.51 6.33
N GLY A 86 -9.09 0.15 7.01
CA GLY A 86 -7.96 -0.49 7.67
C GLY A 86 -8.37 -1.57 8.66
N LYS A 87 -9.44 -1.35 9.44
CA LYS A 87 -10.00 -2.39 10.31
C LYS A 87 -10.56 -3.58 9.52
N LEU A 88 -11.23 -3.33 8.39
CA LEU A 88 -11.63 -4.40 7.50
C LEU A 88 -10.43 -5.18 6.97
N LEU A 89 -9.31 -4.50 6.66
CA LEU A 89 -8.07 -5.13 6.22
C LEU A 89 -7.46 -6.01 7.32
N GLU A 90 -7.41 -5.52 8.56
CA GLU A 90 -6.96 -6.27 9.74
C GLU A 90 -7.78 -7.57 9.93
N ASP A 91 -9.09 -7.46 9.89
CA ASP A 91 -10.03 -8.59 10.01
C ASP A 91 -9.88 -9.63 8.89
N ASN A 92 -9.27 -9.25 7.76
CA ASN A 92 -9.05 -10.12 6.60
C ASN A 92 -7.57 -10.48 6.34
N ASN A 93 -6.73 -10.38 7.37
CA ASN A 93 -5.31 -10.77 7.31
C ASN A 93 -4.51 -10.06 6.20
N VAL A 94 -4.87 -8.85 5.85
CA VAL A 94 -4.03 -7.96 5.03
C VAL A 94 -2.94 -7.39 5.92
N THR A 95 -1.72 -7.37 5.43
CA THR A 95 -0.55 -6.97 6.23
C THR A 95 -0.07 -5.55 5.97
N HIS A 96 -0.36 -5.00 4.78
CA HIS A 96 0.12 -3.68 4.36
C HIS A 96 -1.00 -2.86 3.72
N PHE A 97 -1.08 -1.59 4.09
CA PHE A 97 -2.01 -0.62 3.54
C PHE A 97 -1.22 0.54 2.92
N GLU A 98 -1.07 0.53 1.61
CA GLU A 98 -0.32 1.51 0.84
C GLU A 98 -1.16 2.71 0.47
N GLU A 99 -0.60 3.92 0.65
CA GLU A 99 -1.18 5.22 0.31
C GLU A 99 -2.68 5.37 0.67
N PRO A 100 -3.05 5.20 1.96
CA PRO A 100 -4.46 5.29 2.37
C PRO A 100 -5.09 6.65 2.09
N CYS A 101 -4.34 7.73 2.33
CA CYS A 101 -4.79 9.12 2.18
C CYS A 101 -4.01 9.84 1.08
N PRO A 102 -4.49 11.01 0.61
CA PRO A 102 -3.77 11.85 -0.35
C PRO A 102 -2.34 12.11 0.10
N TYR A 103 -1.36 11.80 -0.77
CA TYR A 103 0.07 11.91 -0.43
C TYR A 103 0.49 13.34 -0.02
N TRP A 104 -0.23 14.38 -0.47
CA TRP A 104 -0.01 15.77 -0.07
C TRP A 104 -0.61 16.13 1.30
N GLU A 105 -1.26 15.18 1.98
CA GLU A 105 -1.86 15.32 3.32
C GLU A 105 -1.21 14.33 4.32
N PRO A 106 0.10 14.44 4.58
CA PRO A 106 0.83 13.45 5.37
C PRO A 106 0.28 13.30 6.80
N GLU A 107 -0.26 14.36 7.39
CA GLU A 107 -0.87 14.31 8.71
C GLU A 107 -2.15 13.44 8.75
N GLU A 108 -2.88 13.33 7.63
CA GLU A 108 -4.02 12.42 7.52
C GLU A 108 -3.54 10.96 7.45
N THR A 109 -2.49 10.68 6.69
CA THR A 109 -1.85 9.36 6.65
C THR A 109 -1.33 8.96 8.04
N LYS A 110 -0.72 9.90 8.77
CA LYS A 110 -0.25 9.66 10.13
C LYS A 110 -1.37 9.21 11.08
N LYS A 111 -2.55 9.80 11.01
CA LYS A 111 -3.70 9.38 11.82
C LYS A 111 -4.07 7.92 11.55
N VAL A 112 -3.98 7.49 10.29
CA VAL A 112 -4.22 6.09 9.91
C VAL A 112 -3.14 5.18 10.49
N THR A 113 -1.87 5.56 10.36
CA THR A 113 -0.72 4.82 10.91
C THR A 113 -0.83 4.63 12.42
N GLU A 114 -1.28 5.66 13.15
CA GLU A 114 -1.44 5.60 14.60
C GLU A 114 -2.68 4.79 15.06
N ALA A 115 -3.66 4.62 14.17
CA ALA A 115 -4.93 3.96 14.49
C ALA A 115 -4.96 2.45 14.16
N LEU A 116 -4.05 1.98 13.30
CA LEU A 116 -4.04 0.60 12.81
C LEU A 116 -2.86 -0.20 13.38
N THR A 117 -2.99 -1.52 13.35
CA THR A 117 -1.94 -2.48 13.74
C THR A 117 -1.19 -3.06 12.55
N ILE A 118 -1.78 -2.99 11.34
CA ILE A 118 -1.10 -3.34 10.09
C ILE A 118 -0.16 -2.22 9.65
N ASP A 119 0.84 -2.57 8.84
CA ASP A 119 1.80 -1.59 8.35
C ASP A 119 1.17 -0.65 7.33
N VAL A 120 1.18 0.65 7.60
CA VAL A 120 0.87 1.69 6.61
C VAL A 120 2.14 1.99 5.82
N THR A 121 2.02 2.02 4.49
CA THR A 121 3.15 2.20 3.59
C THR A 121 2.90 3.37 2.62
N GLY A 122 3.97 3.99 2.10
CA GLY A 122 3.81 5.09 1.16
C GLY A 122 5.09 5.88 0.90
N GLY A 123 4.94 6.97 0.12
CA GLY A 123 6.02 7.88 -0.24
C GLY A 123 6.45 7.77 -1.71
N GLU A 124 5.82 6.92 -2.52
CA GLU A 124 6.20 6.77 -3.94
C GLU A 124 6.10 8.07 -4.73
N GLN A 125 5.16 8.96 -4.37
CA GLN A 125 4.94 10.24 -5.04
C GLN A 125 5.92 11.35 -4.61
N ASP A 126 6.62 11.18 -3.50
CA ASP A 126 7.43 12.24 -2.90
C ASP A 126 8.81 12.37 -3.55
N CYS A 127 9.11 13.57 -4.05
CA CYS A 127 10.40 13.87 -4.68
C CYS A 127 11.24 14.94 -3.93
N ASP A 128 10.72 15.59 -2.90
CA ASP A 128 11.44 16.60 -2.11
C ASP A 128 12.15 15.98 -0.89
N MET A 129 13.45 16.17 -0.79
CA MET A 129 14.26 15.66 0.32
C MET A 129 13.83 16.18 1.70
N ARG A 130 13.19 17.36 1.76
CA ARG A 130 12.66 17.90 3.03
C ARG A 130 11.45 17.12 3.48
N ILE A 131 10.56 16.75 2.55
CA ILE A 131 9.39 15.90 2.85
C ILE A 131 9.86 14.56 3.40
N TRP A 132 10.87 13.93 2.80
CA TRP A 132 11.43 12.67 3.31
C TRP A 132 11.95 12.76 4.74
N ASN A 133 12.68 13.84 5.08
CA ASN A 133 13.12 14.07 6.45
C ASN A 133 11.95 14.26 7.42
N ASP A 134 10.92 15.02 6.99
CA ASP A 134 9.75 15.27 7.82
C ASP A 134 8.90 14.01 8.00
N MET A 135 8.72 13.20 6.96
CA MET A 135 7.99 11.92 7.02
C MET A 135 8.66 10.94 8.01
N VAL A 136 9.97 10.78 7.91
CA VAL A 136 10.74 9.90 8.82
C VAL A 136 10.70 10.42 10.25
N LYS A 137 10.98 11.71 10.45
CA LYS A 137 10.96 12.35 11.78
C LYS A 137 9.61 12.24 12.48
N ASN A 138 8.51 12.41 11.72
CA ASN A 138 7.15 12.40 12.24
C ASN A 138 6.50 11.02 12.21
N LYS A 139 7.21 9.99 11.69
CA LYS A 139 6.71 8.60 11.62
C LYS A 139 5.38 8.51 10.87
N ILE A 140 5.33 9.11 9.69
CA ILE A 140 4.10 9.22 8.90
C ILE A 140 3.61 7.85 8.44
N VAL A 141 4.54 6.95 8.08
CA VAL A 141 4.26 5.57 7.68
C VAL A 141 5.19 4.59 8.41
N ASN A 142 4.88 3.30 8.38
CA ASN A 142 5.71 2.24 8.96
C ASN A 142 6.78 1.76 7.96
N ILE A 143 6.44 1.71 6.67
CA ILE A 143 7.33 1.26 5.58
C ILE A 143 7.35 2.34 4.50
N PHE A 144 8.54 2.78 4.15
CA PHE A 144 8.76 3.86 3.18
C PHE A 144 9.08 3.30 1.79
N GLN A 145 8.46 3.86 0.75
CA GLN A 145 8.49 3.35 -0.63
C GLN A 145 8.99 4.41 -1.63
N PRO A 146 10.27 4.85 -1.53
CA PRO A 146 10.80 5.83 -2.48
C PRO A 146 10.82 5.27 -3.91
N ASP A 147 10.37 6.07 -4.88
CA ASP A 147 10.46 5.73 -6.31
C ASP A 147 11.72 6.34 -6.93
N VAL A 148 12.51 5.50 -7.60
CA VAL A 148 13.79 5.88 -8.20
C VAL A 148 13.61 6.91 -9.32
N MET A 149 12.53 6.81 -10.10
CA MET A 149 12.26 7.70 -11.21
C MET A 149 11.80 9.07 -10.72
N TYR A 150 10.85 9.08 -9.77
CA TYR A 150 10.30 10.33 -9.22
C TYR A 150 11.34 11.10 -8.40
N LEU A 151 12.21 10.41 -7.68
CA LEU A 151 13.35 11.03 -6.99
C LEU A 151 14.44 11.57 -7.93
N GLY A 152 14.41 11.18 -9.21
CA GLY A 152 15.38 11.63 -10.21
C GLY A 152 16.68 10.84 -10.22
N GLY A 153 16.65 9.57 -9.81
CA GLY A 153 17.74 8.61 -9.99
C GLY A 153 18.37 8.06 -8.70
N LEU A 154 19.26 7.11 -8.87
CA LEU A 154 19.84 6.30 -7.81
C LEU A 154 20.50 7.09 -6.68
N THR A 155 21.22 8.18 -6.99
CA THR A 155 21.93 8.97 -5.97
C THR A 155 20.98 9.52 -4.91
N ARG A 156 19.86 10.10 -5.33
CA ARG A 156 18.87 10.65 -4.40
C ARG A 156 18.10 9.54 -3.68
N THR A 157 17.80 8.45 -4.38
CA THR A 157 17.14 7.30 -3.76
C THR A 157 18.00 6.69 -2.66
N LEU A 158 19.32 6.54 -2.86
CA LEU A 158 20.23 6.08 -1.82
C LEU A 158 20.31 7.04 -0.63
N GLN A 159 20.24 8.36 -0.88
CA GLN A 159 20.19 9.34 0.21
C GLN A 159 18.89 9.18 1.04
N VAL A 160 17.75 9.01 0.38
CA VAL A 160 16.46 8.77 1.05
C VAL A 160 16.50 7.45 1.82
N ALA A 161 16.98 6.37 1.20
CA ALA A 161 17.10 5.08 1.88
C ALA A 161 17.96 5.17 3.16
N LYS A 162 19.05 5.97 3.13
CA LYS A 162 19.87 6.22 4.31
C LYS A 162 19.11 6.99 5.40
N ILE A 163 18.32 8.00 5.04
CA ILE A 163 17.49 8.76 6.00
C ILE A 163 16.49 7.81 6.68
N ILE A 164 15.86 6.91 5.90
CA ILE A 164 14.88 5.92 6.39
C ILE A 164 15.59 4.94 7.36
N GLU A 165 16.74 4.40 6.98
CA GLU A 165 17.54 3.48 7.79
C GLU A 165 18.01 4.12 9.10
N GLU A 166 18.53 5.36 9.06
CA GLU A 166 18.91 6.12 10.25
C GLU A 166 17.73 6.42 11.17
N GLY A 167 16.52 6.54 10.62
CA GLY A 167 15.26 6.63 11.38
C GLY A 167 14.80 5.31 12.00
N GLY A 168 15.43 4.18 11.66
CA GLY A 168 15.08 2.84 12.14
C GLY A 168 13.88 2.22 11.44
N PHE A 169 13.55 2.66 10.21
CA PHE A 169 12.41 2.19 9.44
C PHE A 169 12.81 1.24 8.29
N ILE A 170 11.81 0.57 7.74
CA ILE A 170 11.96 -0.30 6.56
C ILE A 170 11.82 0.54 5.30
N CYS A 171 12.70 0.29 4.33
CA CYS A 171 12.67 0.87 3.00
C CYS A 171 12.41 -0.22 1.96
N THR A 172 11.31 -0.11 1.22
CA THR A 172 10.95 -0.99 0.10
C THR A 172 10.73 -0.14 -1.15
N PRO A 173 11.77 0.09 -1.98
CA PRO A 173 11.65 1.00 -3.11
C PRO A 173 10.51 0.62 -4.06
N HIS A 174 9.73 1.62 -4.48
CA HIS A 174 8.75 1.49 -5.54
C HIS A 174 9.46 1.47 -6.91
N ALA A 175 8.87 0.77 -7.86
CA ALA A 175 9.29 0.76 -9.26
C ALA A 175 8.06 0.93 -10.16
N ALA A 176 8.01 2.03 -10.91
CA ALA A 176 6.98 2.30 -11.92
C ALA A 176 7.26 1.55 -13.22
#